data_7410b949cf2caf0064681e71d10d703b
#
_entry.id   7410b949cf2caf0064681e71d10d703b
#
_cell.length_a   1.000
_cell.length_b   1.000
_cell.length_c   1.000
_cell.angle_alpha   90.00
_cell.angle_beta   90.00
_cell.angle_gamma   90.00
#
_symmetry.space_group_name_H-M   'P 1'
#
loop_
_entity.id
_entity.type
_entity.pdbx_description
1 polymer ?
#
loop_
_entity_poly.entity_id
_entity_poly.type
_entity_poly.pdbx_seq_one_letter_code
_entity_poly.pdbx_strand_id
1 'polypeptide(L)'
;MEYITNSPAETEAVGAALARVLQPGAVIAYRGDLGAGKTAFTRGLARGLGVKESVTSPTYTIVNEYLSGRMPLFHFDMYRLGSEDELFDIGWEDYLERGGVCAVEWSENVWGAMEDAVIVTISRLSEDTRRIEIEGGDRIADLSL
;
A
#
# COMPACT_ATOMS: atom_id res chain seq x y z
N MET A 1 -7.35 -10.73 -8.02
CA MET A 1 -6.66 -10.47 -9.29
C MET A 1 -5.18 -10.74 -9.15
N GLU A 2 -4.58 -11.33 -10.17
CA GLU A 2 -3.17 -11.68 -10.15
C GLU A 2 -2.46 -11.08 -11.35
N TYR A 3 -1.28 -10.52 -11.12
CA TYR A 3 -0.42 -9.98 -12.16
C TYR A 3 1.00 -10.52 -12.01
N ILE A 4 1.63 -10.84 -13.13
CA ILE A 4 3.04 -11.20 -13.16
C ILE A 4 3.79 -10.03 -13.77
N THR A 5 4.80 -9.53 -13.06
CA THR A 5 5.60 -8.40 -13.53
C THR A 5 7.06 -8.82 -13.67
N ASN A 6 7.74 -8.26 -14.66
CA ASN A 6 9.12 -8.63 -14.99
C ASN A 6 10.12 -7.49 -14.80
N SER A 7 9.67 -6.39 -14.23
CA SER A 7 10.53 -5.24 -13.95
C SER A 7 9.90 -4.38 -12.86
N PRO A 8 10.69 -3.53 -12.18
CA PRO A 8 10.13 -2.54 -11.27
C PRO A 8 9.11 -1.60 -11.95
N ALA A 9 9.35 -1.23 -13.20
CA ALA A 9 8.43 -0.37 -13.93
C ALA A 9 7.06 -1.04 -14.12
N GLU A 10 7.03 -2.34 -14.41
CA GLU A 10 5.76 -3.08 -14.51
C GLU A 10 5.05 -3.17 -13.16
N THR A 11 5.80 -3.39 -12.08
CA THR A 11 5.24 -3.40 -10.73
C THR A 11 4.65 -2.04 -10.38
N GLU A 12 5.33 -0.95 -10.72
CA GLU A 12 4.81 0.40 -10.54
C GLU A 12 3.52 0.62 -11.33
N ALA A 13 3.44 0.08 -12.55
CA ALA A 13 2.24 0.20 -13.37
C ALA A 13 1.01 -0.44 -12.71
N VAL A 14 1.19 -1.58 -12.04
CA VAL A 14 0.11 -2.22 -11.29
C VAL A 14 -0.34 -1.34 -10.13
N GLY A 15 0.61 -0.76 -9.39
CA GLY A 15 0.30 0.17 -8.31
C GLY A 15 -0.47 1.39 -8.79
N ALA A 16 -0.05 1.96 -9.92
CA ALA A 16 -0.73 3.12 -10.50
C ALA A 16 -2.16 2.78 -10.95
N ALA A 17 -2.36 1.60 -11.50
CA ALA A 17 -3.70 1.13 -11.89
C ALA A 17 -4.61 0.98 -10.66
N LEU A 18 -4.09 0.41 -9.58
CA LEU A 18 -4.85 0.29 -8.33
C LEU A 18 -5.26 1.66 -7.81
N ALA A 19 -4.34 2.63 -7.82
CA ALA A 19 -4.63 3.98 -7.34
C ALA A 19 -5.84 4.61 -8.02
N ARG A 20 -6.07 4.30 -9.29
CA ARG A 20 -7.18 4.90 -10.05
C ARG A 20 -8.56 4.44 -9.58
N VAL A 21 -8.65 3.29 -8.94
CA VAL A 21 -9.94 2.73 -8.49
C VAL A 21 -10.18 2.90 -7.00
N LEU A 22 -9.18 3.34 -6.23
CA LEU A 22 -9.32 3.52 -4.79
C LEU A 22 -10.17 4.75 -4.45
N GLN A 23 -10.95 4.61 -3.38
CA GLN A 23 -11.78 5.67 -2.84
C GLN A 23 -11.14 6.29 -1.60
N PRO A 24 -11.50 7.53 -1.23
CA PRO A 24 -10.99 8.15 0.00
C PRO A 24 -11.25 7.26 1.22
N GLY A 25 -10.25 7.12 2.06
CA GLY A 25 -10.31 6.26 3.25
C GLY A 25 -9.90 4.81 2.99
N ALA A 26 -9.44 4.49 1.78
CA ALA A 26 -8.98 3.14 1.45
C ALA A 26 -7.76 2.75 2.28
N VAL A 27 -7.68 1.48 2.62
CA VAL A 27 -6.54 0.89 3.30
C VAL A 27 -5.97 -0.22 2.43
N ILE A 28 -4.66 -0.21 2.23
CA ILE A 28 -3.93 -1.28 1.56
C ILE A 28 -3.08 -1.99 2.60
N ALA A 29 -3.28 -3.30 2.74
CA ALA A 29 -2.46 -4.13 3.61
C ALA A 29 -1.46 -4.91 2.73
N TYR A 30 -0.18 -4.59 2.86
CA TYR A 30 0.86 -5.32 2.15
C TYR A 30 1.19 -6.63 2.84
N ARG A 31 1.40 -7.65 2.05
CA ARG A 31 1.88 -8.96 2.48
C ARG A 31 2.94 -9.45 1.50
N GLY A 32 3.67 -10.48 1.89
CA GLY A 32 4.63 -11.14 1.02
C GLY A 32 6.07 -10.94 1.46
N ASP A 33 6.99 -11.34 0.60
CA ASP A 33 8.41 -11.44 0.93
C ASP A 33 9.05 -10.08 1.16
N LEU A 34 9.97 -10.01 2.12
CA LEU A 34 10.80 -8.84 2.35
C LEU A 34 11.62 -8.55 1.08
N GLY A 35 11.62 -7.30 0.66
CA GLY A 35 12.35 -6.90 -0.54
C GLY A 35 11.71 -7.32 -1.86
N ALA A 36 10.45 -7.78 -1.83
CA ALA A 36 9.78 -8.30 -3.01
C ALA A 36 9.23 -7.23 -3.97
N GLY A 37 9.46 -5.94 -3.71
CA GLY A 37 8.98 -4.89 -4.60
C GLY A 37 7.86 -4.04 -4.03
N LYS A 38 7.64 -4.07 -2.72
CA LYS A 38 6.64 -3.22 -2.06
C LYS A 38 6.92 -1.73 -2.28
N THR A 39 8.19 -1.35 -2.30
CA THR A 39 8.59 0.04 -2.58
C THR A 39 8.24 0.44 -4.01
N ALA A 40 8.52 -0.41 -4.98
CA ALA A 40 8.17 -0.15 -6.38
C ALA A 40 6.65 -0.03 -6.56
N PHE A 41 5.89 -0.93 -5.92
CA PHE A 41 4.43 -0.86 -5.95
C PHE A 41 3.93 0.44 -5.33
N THR A 42 4.48 0.84 -4.18
CA THR A 42 4.09 2.08 -3.51
C THR A 42 4.44 3.32 -4.33
N ARG A 43 5.57 3.30 -5.04
CA ARG A 43 5.91 4.38 -5.99
C ARG A 43 4.87 4.50 -7.10
N GLY A 44 4.42 3.37 -7.62
CA GLY A 44 3.35 3.33 -8.62
C GLY A 44 2.03 3.87 -8.07
N LEU A 45 1.67 3.44 -6.85
CA LEU A 45 0.49 3.92 -6.16
C LEU A 45 0.54 5.44 -6.00
N ALA A 46 1.67 5.97 -5.54
CA ALA A 46 1.88 7.40 -5.37
C ALA A 46 1.75 8.15 -6.70
N ARG A 47 2.36 7.61 -7.76
CA ARG A 47 2.26 8.20 -9.09
C ARG A 47 0.82 8.24 -9.58
N GLY A 48 0.08 7.16 -9.37
CA GLY A 48 -1.35 7.09 -9.73
C GLY A 48 -2.21 8.07 -8.95
N LEU A 49 -1.80 8.45 -7.75
CA LEU A 49 -2.45 9.48 -6.94
C LEU A 49 -2.00 10.90 -7.27
N GLY A 50 -0.98 11.05 -8.10
CA GLY A 50 -0.43 12.35 -8.45
C GLY A 50 0.55 12.92 -7.41
N VAL A 51 1.08 12.09 -6.53
CA VAL A 51 2.10 12.50 -5.55
C VAL A 51 3.38 12.90 -6.27
N LYS A 52 3.93 14.05 -5.91
CA LYS A 52 5.13 14.62 -6.53
C LYS A 52 6.42 14.34 -5.77
N GLU A 53 6.31 14.07 -4.45
CA GLU A 53 7.47 13.78 -3.61
C GLU A 53 7.99 12.37 -3.93
N SER A 54 9.29 12.17 -3.67
CA SER A 54 9.89 10.83 -3.79
C SER A 54 9.43 9.92 -2.65
N VAL A 55 8.94 8.74 -3.00
CA VAL A 55 8.52 7.75 -2.01
C VAL A 55 9.74 7.04 -1.44
N THR A 56 9.84 7.04 -0.11
CA THR A 56 10.88 6.34 0.64
C THR A 56 10.25 5.41 1.65
N SER A 57 11.03 4.41 2.12
CA SER A 57 10.55 3.51 3.16
C SER A 57 10.37 4.24 4.48
N PRO A 58 9.25 4.03 5.21
CA PRO A 58 9.01 4.64 6.52
C PRO A 58 9.66 3.87 7.67
N THR A 59 10.77 3.19 7.44
CA THR A 59 11.42 2.31 8.42
C THR A 59 11.73 2.99 9.75
N TYR A 60 12.08 4.27 9.72
CA TYR A 60 12.45 5.00 10.94
C TYR A 60 11.37 5.95 11.45
N THR A 61 10.35 6.21 10.64
CA THR A 61 9.34 7.25 10.95
C THR A 61 7.98 6.70 11.31
N ILE A 62 7.75 5.40 11.15
CA ILE A 62 6.46 4.72 11.31
C ILE A 62 5.49 5.10 10.18
N VAL A 63 5.31 6.39 9.91
CA VAL A 63 4.45 6.86 8.82
C VAL A 63 5.15 7.97 8.04
N ASN A 64 5.08 7.89 6.71
CA ASN A 64 5.43 8.98 5.80
C ASN A 64 4.14 9.50 5.18
N GLU A 65 3.98 10.82 5.17
CA GLU A 65 2.78 11.47 4.61
C GLU A 65 3.15 12.17 3.30
N TYR A 66 2.40 11.88 2.25
CA TYR A 66 2.56 12.49 0.94
C TYR A 66 1.27 13.21 0.59
N LEU A 67 1.30 14.53 0.62
CA LEU A 67 0.09 15.36 0.58
C LEU A 67 -0.15 16.06 -0.75
N SER A 68 0.75 15.92 -1.72
CA SER A 68 0.69 16.67 -2.99
C SER A 68 -0.23 16.08 -4.06
N GLY A 69 -0.71 14.85 -3.87
CA GLY A 69 -1.57 14.19 -4.85
C GLY A 69 -3.04 14.59 -4.74
N ARG A 70 -3.87 14.01 -5.62
CA ARG A 70 -5.33 14.22 -5.57
C ARG A 70 -5.97 13.67 -4.29
N MET A 71 -5.32 12.70 -3.66
CA MET A 71 -5.62 12.21 -2.32
C MET A 71 -4.32 12.06 -1.56
N PRO A 72 -4.30 12.29 -0.25
CA PRO A 72 -3.11 12.01 0.55
C PRO A 72 -2.76 10.53 0.51
N LEU A 73 -1.46 10.23 0.52
CA LEU A 73 -0.96 8.87 0.71
C LEU A 73 -0.24 8.82 2.05
N PHE A 74 -0.67 7.91 2.92
CA PHE A 74 -0.04 7.67 4.22
C PHE A 74 0.59 6.29 4.18
N HIS A 75 1.92 6.24 4.17
CA HIS A 75 2.67 4.99 4.07
C HIS A 75 3.18 4.61 5.46
N PHE A 76 2.65 3.54 6.02
CA PHE A 76 2.93 3.05 7.37
C PHE A 76 3.87 1.86 7.33
N ASP A 77 4.77 1.80 8.33
CA ASP A 77 5.56 0.60 8.63
C ASP A 77 5.25 0.17 10.06
N MET A 78 4.57 -0.95 10.20
CA MET A 78 4.13 -1.47 11.49
C MET A 78 5.12 -2.48 12.12
N TYR A 79 6.34 -2.54 11.59
CA TYR A 79 7.35 -3.49 12.09
C TYR A 79 7.57 -3.38 13.60
N ARG A 80 7.59 -2.16 14.13
CA ARG A 80 7.85 -1.89 15.54
C ARG A 80 6.61 -1.91 16.42
N LEU A 81 5.42 -2.04 15.84
CA LEU A 81 4.19 -2.09 16.60
C LEU A 81 3.84 -3.54 16.94
N GLY A 82 3.43 -3.76 18.17
CA GLY A 82 3.08 -5.09 18.66
C GLY A 82 1.59 -5.37 18.73
N SER A 83 0.76 -4.36 18.50
CA SER A 83 -0.69 -4.53 18.64
C SER A 83 -1.45 -3.40 17.93
N GLU A 84 -2.75 -3.62 17.73
CA GLU A 84 -3.69 -2.62 17.23
C GLU A 84 -3.80 -1.41 18.16
N ASP A 85 -3.66 -1.62 19.47
CA ASP A 85 -3.72 -0.51 20.45
C ASP A 85 -2.64 0.52 20.17
N GLU A 86 -1.42 0.08 19.85
CA GLU A 86 -0.33 0.97 19.50
C GLU A 86 -0.64 1.75 18.22
N LEU A 87 -1.30 1.11 17.27
CA LEU A 87 -1.72 1.76 16.02
C LEU A 87 -2.75 2.87 16.30
N PHE A 88 -3.74 2.60 17.15
CA PHE A 88 -4.72 3.60 17.54
C PHE A 88 -4.07 4.77 18.29
N ASP A 89 -3.06 4.49 19.10
CA ASP A 89 -2.34 5.53 19.85
C ASP A 89 -1.60 6.51 18.94
N ILE A 90 -1.18 6.09 17.75
CA ILE A 90 -0.53 7.00 16.80
C ILE A 90 -1.52 7.76 15.91
N GLY A 91 -2.82 7.60 16.13
CA GLY A 91 -3.84 8.36 15.42
C GLY A 91 -4.43 7.68 14.20
N TRP A 92 -4.50 6.35 14.18
CA TRP A 92 -5.00 5.59 13.03
C TRP A 92 -6.37 6.08 12.54
N GLU A 93 -7.32 6.32 13.46
CA GLU A 93 -8.66 6.77 13.10
C GLU A 93 -8.65 8.12 12.40
N ASP A 94 -7.79 9.03 12.85
CA ASP A 94 -7.64 10.35 12.23
C ASP A 94 -7.10 10.23 10.80
N TYR A 95 -6.14 9.32 10.57
CA TYR A 95 -5.64 9.09 9.22
C TYR A 95 -6.73 8.57 8.30
N LEU A 96 -7.55 7.64 8.78
CA LEU A 96 -8.67 7.11 7.98
C LEU A 96 -9.66 8.21 7.58
N GLU A 97 -9.90 9.16 8.47
CA GLU A 97 -10.85 10.25 8.24
C GLU A 97 -10.32 11.35 7.34
N ARG A 98 -9.03 11.40 7.09
CA ARG A 98 -8.42 12.44 6.27
C ARG A 98 -8.65 12.27 4.77
N GLY A 99 -9.34 11.21 4.36
CA GLY A 99 -9.77 11.05 2.97
C GLY A 99 -8.69 10.63 1.99
N GLY A 100 -7.63 10.01 2.49
CA GLY A 100 -6.53 9.54 1.66
C GLY A 100 -6.50 8.02 1.54
N VAL A 101 -5.32 7.51 1.19
CA VAL A 101 -5.01 6.08 1.10
C VAL A 101 -3.96 5.75 2.15
N CYS A 102 -4.23 4.74 2.98
CA CYS A 102 -3.28 4.24 3.96
C CYS A 102 -2.68 2.94 3.43
N ALA A 103 -1.38 2.95 3.13
CA ALA A 103 -0.66 1.76 2.67
C ALA A 103 0.20 1.24 3.84
N VAL A 104 -0.05 0.01 4.27
CA VAL A 104 0.48 -0.52 5.53
C VAL A 104 1.39 -1.71 5.29
N GLU A 105 2.69 -1.55 5.60
CA GLU A 105 3.66 -2.62 5.62
C GLU A 105 3.68 -3.25 7.01
N TRP A 106 3.99 -4.55 7.08
CA TRP A 106 3.92 -5.34 8.32
C TRP A 106 2.50 -5.31 8.90
N SER A 107 1.52 -5.40 8.00
CA SER A 107 0.10 -5.34 8.36
C SER A 107 -0.34 -6.48 9.30
N GLU A 108 0.37 -7.61 9.27
CA GLU A 108 0.11 -8.75 10.16
C GLU A 108 0.26 -8.37 11.63
N ASN A 109 1.09 -7.38 11.96
CA ASN A 109 1.26 -6.92 13.36
C ASN A 109 0.03 -6.16 13.88
N VAL A 110 -0.81 -5.67 12.98
CA VAL A 110 -2.02 -4.89 13.29
C VAL A 110 -3.22 -5.43 12.54
N TRP A 111 -3.25 -6.74 12.32
CA TRP A 111 -4.23 -7.38 11.44
C TRP A 111 -5.68 -7.11 11.83
N GLY A 112 -5.97 -6.99 13.13
CA GLY A 112 -7.31 -6.67 13.59
C GLY A 112 -7.85 -5.32 13.11
N ALA A 113 -6.97 -4.40 12.69
CA ALA A 113 -7.35 -3.10 12.13
C ALA A 113 -7.49 -3.13 10.60
N MET A 114 -7.21 -4.27 9.97
CA MET A 114 -7.15 -4.42 8.50
C MET A 114 -8.40 -5.09 7.91
N GLU A 115 -9.53 -5.12 8.60
CA GLU A 115 -10.73 -5.87 8.19
C GLU A 115 -11.24 -5.47 6.80
N ASP A 116 -11.21 -4.19 6.48
CA ASP A 116 -11.72 -3.68 5.22
C ASP A 116 -10.61 -3.34 4.21
N ALA A 117 -9.41 -3.83 4.46
CA ALA A 117 -8.27 -3.49 3.61
C ALA A 117 -8.33 -4.22 2.26
N VAL A 118 -7.80 -3.55 1.25
CA VAL A 118 -7.37 -4.21 0.00
C VAL A 118 -6.05 -4.89 0.31
N ILE A 119 -5.97 -6.19 0.11
CA ILE A 119 -4.77 -6.96 0.43
C ILE A 119 -3.92 -7.08 -0.83
N VAL A 120 -2.68 -6.61 -0.75
CA VAL A 120 -1.72 -6.71 -1.84
C VAL A 120 -0.58 -7.61 -1.40
N THR A 121 -0.50 -8.80 -2.01
CA THR A 121 0.55 -9.77 -1.71
C THR A 121 1.54 -9.77 -2.86
N ILE A 122 2.81 -9.49 -2.56
CA ILE A 122 3.87 -9.45 -3.55
C ILE A 122 4.87 -10.56 -3.23
N SER A 123 5.05 -11.48 -4.18
CA SER A 123 5.98 -12.61 -4.05
C SER A 123 7.07 -12.52 -5.10
N ARG A 124 8.29 -12.81 -4.69
CA ARG A 124 9.43 -12.87 -5.61
C ARG A 124 9.46 -14.25 -6.25
N LEU A 125 9.31 -14.32 -7.57
CA LEU A 125 9.39 -15.58 -8.33
C LEU A 125 10.78 -15.84 -8.86
N SER A 126 11.51 -14.78 -9.22
CA SER A 126 12.89 -14.83 -9.67
C SER A 126 13.54 -13.48 -9.41
N GLU A 127 14.76 -13.27 -9.87
CA GLU A 127 15.46 -12.01 -9.66
C GLU A 127 14.63 -10.82 -10.15
N ASP A 128 14.02 -10.93 -11.32
CA ASP A 128 13.29 -9.82 -11.95
C ASP A 128 11.77 -10.00 -11.95
N THR A 129 11.27 -11.18 -11.62
CA THR A 129 9.84 -11.51 -11.77
C THR A 129 9.12 -11.51 -10.42
N ARG A 130 7.95 -10.87 -10.40
CA ARG A 130 7.10 -10.78 -9.20
C ARG A 130 5.70 -11.27 -9.53
N ARG A 131 5.05 -11.89 -8.54
CA ARG A 131 3.62 -12.14 -8.56
C ARG A 131 2.97 -11.13 -7.64
N ILE A 132 1.94 -10.46 -8.14
CA ILE A 132 1.18 -9.49 -7.36
C ILE A 132 -0.26 -9.95 -7.32
N GLU A 133 -0.75 -10.27 -6.13
CA GLU A 133 -2.12 -10.69 -5.90
C GLU A 133 -2.85 -9.56 -5.19
N ILE A 134 -3.99 -9.12 -5.75
CA ILE A 134 -4.79 -8.04 -5.18
C ILE A 134 -6.17 -8.59 -4.85
N GLU A 135 -6.55 -8.50 -3.59
CA GLU A 135 -7.83 -8.96 -3.08
C GLU A 135 -8.55 -7.77 -2.44
N GLY A 136 -9.76 -7.47 -2.87
CA GLY A 136 -10.52 -6.33 -2.36
C GLY A 136 -11.98 -6.31 -2.76
N GLY A 137 -12.46 -7.35 -3.41
CA GLY A 137 -13.85 -7.47 -3.82
C GLY A 137 -14.32 -6.27 -4.65
N ASP A 138 -15.42 -5.66 -4.26
CA ASP A 138 -16.01 -4.55 -5.01
C ASP A 138 -15.12 -3.31 -5.08
N ARG A 139 -14.19 -3.14 -4.13
CA ARG A 139 -13.28 -2.00 -4.09
C ARG A 139 -12.32 -1.99 -5.28
N ILE A 140 -12.08 -3.14 -5.89
CA ILE A 140 -11.16 -3.27 -7.02
C ILE A 140 -11.84 -3.82 -8.27
N ALA A 141 -13.18 -3.82 -8.30
CA ALA A 141 -13.94 -4.41 -9.41
C ALA A 141 -13.58 -3.78 -10.77
N ASP A 142 -13.26 -2.49 -10.79
CA ASP A 142 -12.92 -1.76 -12.01
C ASP A 142 -11.41 -1.73 -12.32
N LEU A 143 -10.62 -2.50 -11.56
CA LEU A 143 -9.17 -2.53 -11.75
C LEU A 143 -8.81 -3.14 -13.11
N SER A 144 -8.03 -2.40 -13.89
CA SER A 144 -7.49 -2.86 -15.17
C SER A 144 -6.16 -2.16 -15.46
N LEU A 145 -5.32 -2.83 -16.17
CA LEU A 145 -4.05 -2.27 -16.63
C LEU A 145 -4.18 -1.61 -17.99
#